data_a2eb6f426c6acba2efba6d96eff311d6
#
_entry.id   a2eb6f426c6acba2efba6d96eff311d6
#
_cell.length_a   1.000
_cell.length_b   1.000
_cell.length_c   1.000
_cell.angle_alpha   90.00
_cell.angle_beta   90.00
_cell.angle_gamma   90.00
#
_symmetry.space_group_name_H-M   'P 1'
#
loop_
_entity.id
_entity.type
_entity.pdbx_description
1 polymer ?
#
loop_
_entity_poly.entity_id
_entity_poly.type
_entity_poly.pdbx_seq_one_letter_code
_entity_poly.pdbx_strand_id
1 'polypeptide(L)'
;MNAAALPTDLDTSDHSKGALAREKMLQAALEVFGQHGFDGATTRMLAQAANMNLGAIPYYFGSKEDLYTQAADYLAGFIEARQAERLTALRQAASQTQDRVALCDLVIDFLMGQAQTVLTENIPTSWMHFFLKAQAEQGAAFDCLYRRVIEPSQSVLTEIVGRIIGRPSDDAVTHALAFLGIHQALYIRLADSMLLHRMGWNQITSENMTALLQTIGQAIRAQLLHYPAP
;
A
#
# COMPACT_ATOMS: atom_id res chain seq x y z
N MET A 1 -55.07 -29.00 -12.09
CA MET A 1 -54.47 -27.66 -11.86
C MET A 1 -53.07 -27.92 -11.29
N ASN A 2 -52.10 -27.79 -12.17
CA ASN A 2 -50.69 -28.15 -11.88
C ASN A 2 -49.96 -26.86 -11.43
N ALA A 3 -49.58 -26.80 -10.19
CA ALA A 3 -48.73 -25.73 -9.70
C ALA A 3 -47.27 -26.08 -10.03
N ALA A 4 -46.69 -25.35 -10.97
CA ALA A 4 -45.28 -25.46 -11.32
C ALA A 4 -44.44 -25.00 -10.14
N ALA A 5 -43.63 -25.90 -9.59
CA ALA A 5 -42.57 -25.58 -8.63
C ALA A 5 -41.48 -24.75 -9.32
N LEU A 6 -41.19 -23.59 -8.75
CA LEU A 6 -40.04 -22.77 -9.12
C LEU A 6 -38.74 -23.49 -8.71
N PRO A 7 -37.68 -23.48 -9.52
CA PRO A 7 -36.39 -24.04 -9.11
C PRO A 7 -35.75 -23.11 -8.11
N THR A 8 -35.78 -23.46 -6.84
CA THR A 8 -34.95 -22.98 -5.75
C THR A 8 -33.66 -23.83 -5.76
N ASP A 9 -32.54 -23.14 -5.71
CA ASP A 9 -31.13 -23.57 -5.59
C ASP A 9 -30.29 -23.36 -6.84
N LEU A 10 -30.16 -22.11 -7.28
CA LEU A 10 -29.04 -21.66 -8.11
C LEU A 10 -27.93 -21.18 -7.16
N ASP A 11 -27.10 -22.11 -6.74
CA ASP A 11 -25.64 -22.13 -6.77
C ASP A 11 -24.88 -20.94 -6.13
N THR A 12 -25.23 -20.56 -4.89
CA THR A 12 -24.40 -19.69 -4.06
C THR A 12 -23.06 -20.37 -3.69
N SER A 13 -22.96 -21.69 -3.73
CA SER A 13 -21.76 -22.45 -3.41
C SER A 13 -20.71 -22.40 -4.52
N ASP A 14 -21.11 -22.31 -5.77
CA ASP A 14 -20.20 -22.30 -6.93
C ASP A 14 -19.63 -20.89 -7.17
N HIS A 15 -20.42 -19.85 -6.93
CA HIS A 15 -19.93 -18.46 -6.93
C HIS A 15 -18.89 -18.23 -5.82
N SER A 16 -19.07 -18.82 -4.65
CA SER A 16 -18.10 -18.71 -3.56
C SER A 16 -16.79 -19.45 -3.86
N LYS A 17 -16.85 -20.62 -4.49
CA LYS A 17 -15.65 -21.38 -4.90
C LYS A 17 -14.87 -20.66 -6.00
N GLY A 18 -15.57 -20.09 -6.99
CA GLY A 18 -14.96 -19.31 -8.06
C GLY A 18 -14.28 -18.03 -7.54
N ALA A 19 -14.92 -17.32 -6.61
CA ALA A 19 -14.36 -16.14 -5.96
C ALA A 19 -13.09 -16.49 -5.15
N LEU A 20 -13.12 -17.57 -4.37
CA LEU A 20 -11.97 -18.05 -3.61
C LEU A 20 -10.81 -18.48 -4.51
N ALA A 21 -11.11 -19.16 -5.62
CA ALA A 21 -10.12 -19.57 -6.61
C ALA A 21 -9.45 -18.33 -7.26
N ARG A 22 -10.26 -17.33 -7.60
CA ARG A 22 -9.77 -16.07 -8.17
C ARG A 22 -8.87 -15.31 -7.20
N GLU A 23 -9.28 -15.20 -5.94
CA GLU A 23 -8.48 -14.55 -4.89
C GLU A 23 -7.15 -15.28 -4.67
N LYS A 24 -7.16 -16.59 -4.59
CA LYS A 24 -5.95 -17.40 -4.48
C LYS A 24 -4.97 -17.17 -5.64
N MET A 25 -5.48 -17.03 -6.86
CA MET A 25 -4.64 -16.72 -8.02
C MET A 25 -4.05 -15.30 -7.92
N LEU A 26 -4.82 -14.31 -7.43
CA LEU A 26 -4.33 -12.93 -7.24
C LEU A 26 -3.21 -12.87 -6.19
N GLN A 27 -3.36 -13.58 -5.07
CA GLN A 27 -2.33 -13.68 -4.04
C GLN A 27 -1.05 -14.33 -4.59
N ALA A 28 -1.18 -15.45 -5.30
CA ALA A 28 -0.06 -16.12 -5.96
C ALA A 28 0.59 -15.23 -7.03
N ALA A 29 -0.21 -14.45 -7.75
CA ALA A 29 0.29 -13.50 -8.74
C ALA A 29 1.13 -12.39 -8.10
N LEU A 30 0.70 -11.83 -6.97
CA LEU A 30 1.49 -10.84 -6.21
C LEU A 30 2.83 -11.41 -5.76
N GLU A 31 2.86 -12.69 -5.33
CA GLU A 31 4.11 -13.35 -4.93
C GLU A 31 5.05 -13.57 -6.12
N VAL A 32 4.54 -14.17 -7.20
CA VAL A 32 5.35 -14.52 -8.38
C VAL A 32 5.85 -13.26 -9.11
N PHE A 33 4.96 -12.31 -9.37
CA PHE A 33 5.36 -11.05 -9.99
C PHE A 33 6.28 -10.22 -9.10
N GLY A 34 6.05 -10.23 -7.78
CA GLY A 34 6.93 -9.57 -6.83
C GLY A 34 8.35 -10.14 -6.84
N GLN A 35 8.51 -11.45 -7.00
CA GLN A 35 9.82 -12.09 -7.07
C GLN A 35 10.48 -11.92 -8.44
N HIS A 36 9.76 -12.13 -9.53
CA HIS A 36 10.32 -12.26 -10.88
C HIS A 36 10.09 -11.06 -11.80
N GLY A 37 9.23 -10.10 -11.44
CA GLY A 37 8.74 -9.03 -12.31
C GLY A 37 7.74 -9.53 -13.34
N PHE A 38 7.18 -8.61 -14.12
CA PHE A 38 6.23 -8.99 -15.17
C PHE A 38 6.87 -9.89 -16.21
N ASP A 39 8.03 -9.52 -16.78
CA ASP A 39 8.67 -10.28 -17.86
C ASP A 39 9.20 -11.64 -17.40
N GLY A 40 9.78 -11.73 -16.20
CA GLY A 40 10.34 -12.97 -15.65
C GLY A 40 9.30 -13.98 -15.15
N ALA A 41 8.08 -13.55 -14.86
CA ALA A 41 6.99 -14.43 -14.44
C ALA A 41 6.35 -15.13 -15.64
N THR A 42 6.26 -16.45 -15.59
CA THR A 42 5.57 -17.24 -16.63
C THR A 42 4.18 -17.66 -16.14
N THR A 43 3.23 -17.87 -17.07
CA THR A 43 1.89 -18.39 -16.74
C THR A 43 1.96 -19.73 -16.02
N ARG A 44 2.96 -20.54 -16.30
CA ARG A 44 3.21 -21.81 -15.61
C ARG A 44 3.58 -21.61 -14.14
N MET A 45 4.47 -20.64 -13.83
CA MET A 45 4.82 -20.30 -12.45
C MET A 45 3.63 -19.79 -11.68
N LEU A 46 2.82 -18.93 -12.29
CA LEU A 46 1.59 -18.36 -11.70
C LEU A 46 0.57 -19.46 -11.37
N ALA A 47 0.27 -20.34 -12.32
CA ALA A 47 -0.64 -21.45 -12.13
C ALA A 47 -0.14 -22.43 -11.05
N GLN A 48 1.16 -22.75 -11.06
CA GLN A 48 1.78 -23.62 -10.06
C GLN A 48 1.73 -23.01 -8.66
N ALA A 49 2.06 -21.73 -8.50
CA ALA A 49 2.00 -21.03 -7.20
C ALA A 49 0.56 -21.00 -6.65
N ALA A 50 -0.43 -20.80 -7.51
CA ALA A 50 -1.84 -20.87 -7.12
C ALA A 50 -2.36 -22.32 -6.87
N ASN A 51 -1.56 -23.34 -7.20
CA ASN A 51 -2.00 -24.74 -7.23
C ASN A 51 -3.22 -24.94 -8.14
N MET A 52 -3.15 -24.40 -9.35
CA MET A 52 -4.19 -24.43 -10.38
C MET A 52 -3.63 -24.92 -11.71
N ASN A 53 -4.50 -25.31 -12.65
CA ASN A 53 -4.09 -25.65 -14.01
C ASN A 53 -3.81 -24.38 -14.84
N LEU A 54 -3.05 -24.53 -15.94
CA LEU A 54 -2.69 -23.42 -16.83
C LEU A 54 -3.93 -22.71 -17.45
N GLY A 55 -5.02 -23.42 -17.64
CA GLY A 55 -6.27 -22.87 -18.18
C GLY A 55 -6.98 -21.91 -17.23
N ALA A 56 -6.61 -21.89 -15.95
CA ALA A 56 -7.23 -20.99 -14.98
C ALA A 56 -6.97 -19.51 -15.30
N ILE A 57 -5.78 -19.16 -15.80
CA ILE A 57 -5.45 -17.77 -16.12
C ILE A 57 -6.35 -17.25 -17.25
N PRO A 58 -6.41 -17.85 -18.44
CA PRO A 58 -7.32 -17.36 -19.47
C PRO A 58 -8.80 -17.45 -19.06
N TYR A 59 -9.17 -18.40 -18.23
CA TYR A 59 -10.57 -18.56 -17.78
C TYR A 59 -11.00 -17.44 -16.82
N TYR A 60 -10.19 -17.11 -15.81
CA TYR A 60 -10.56 -16.13 -14.76
C TYR A 60 -10.12 -14.72 -15.07
N PHE A 61 -9.07 -14.52 -15.86
CA PHE A 61 -8.41 -13.24 -16.03
C PHE A 61 -8.25 -12.80 -17.49
N GLY A 62 -8.30 -13.73 -18.45
CA GLY A 62 -8.11 -13.45 -19.87
C GLY A 62 -6.64 -13.59 -20.28
N SER A 63 -5.75 -12.75 -19.78
CA SER A 63 -4.33 -12.75 -20.13
C SER A 63 -3.43 -12.64 -18.88
N LYS A 64 -2.12 -12.76 -19.07
CA LYS A 64 -1.12 -12.49 -18.02
C LYS A 64 -1.10 -11.02 -17.66
N GLU A 65 -1.26 -10.15 -18.63
CA GLU A 65 -1.34 -8.70 -18.50
C GLU A 65 -2.55 -8.29 -17.66
N ASP A 66 -3.71 -8.89 -17.94
CA ASP A 66 -4.93 -8.65 -17.16
C ASP A 66 -4.80 -9.16 -15.72
N LEU A 67 -4.18 -10.34 -15.55
CA LEU A 67 -3.87 -10.86 -14.20
C LEU A 67 -2.94 -9.92 -13.43
N TYR A 68 -1.92 -9.36 -14.08
CA TYR A 68 -0.99 -8.40 -13.46
C TYR A 68 -1.72 -7.13 -13.00
N THR A 69 -2.57 -6.56 -13.86
CA THR A 69 -3.37 -5.38 -13.54
C THR A 69 -4.40 -5.67 -12.43
N GLN A 70 -5.04 -6.84 -12.46
CA GLN A 70 -5.99 -7.24 -11.43
C GLN A 70 -5.31 -7.59 -10.09
N ALA A 71 -4.07 -8.06 -10.11
CA ALA A 71 -3.25 -8.22 -8.91
C ALA A 71 -2.91 -6.86 -8.28
N ALA A 72 -2.62 -5.84 -9.11
CA ALA A 72 -2.44 -4.47 -8.63
C ALA A 72 -3.72 -3.90 -8.01
N ASP A 73 -4.87 -4.15 -8.63
CA ASP A 73 -6.19 -3.74 -8.10
C ASP A 73 -6.51 -4.41 -6.76
N TYR A 74 -6.22 -5.70 -6.63
CA TYR A 74 -6.35 -6.45 -5.39
C TYR A 74 -5.44 -5.89 -4.28
N LEU A 75 -4.17 -5.62 -4.59
CA LEU A 75 -3.23 -4.99 -3.66
C LEU A 75 -3.69 -3.58 -3.25
N ALA A 76 -4.16 -2.79 -4.22
CA ALA A 76 -4.70 -1.46 -3.95
C ALA A 76 -5.87 -1.53 -2.97
N GLY A 77 -6.85 -2.43 -3.18
CA GLY A 77 -7.97 -2.64 -2.26
C GLY A 77 -7.53 -3.07 -0.86
N PHE A 78 -6.51 -3.92 -0.77
CA PHE A 78 -5.93 -4.35 0.50
C PHE A 78 -5.32 -3.17 1.29
N ILE A 79 -4.57 -2.29 0.62
CA ILE A 79 -3.93 -1.13 1.23
C ILE A 79 -5.00 -0.07 1.57
N GLU A 80 -5.90 0.22 0.64
CA GLU A 80 -6.98 1.19 0.81
C GLU A 80 -7.85 0.89 2.03
N ALA A 81 -8.25 -0.38 2.21
CA ALA A 81 -9.03 -0.80 3.39
C ALA A 81 -8.33 -0.52 4.72
N ARG A 82 -6.98 -0.54 4.74
CA ARG A 82 -6.17 -0.30 5.94
C ARG A 82 -5.90 1.17 6.24
N GLN A 83 -5.87 2.00 5.22
CA GLN A 83 -5.55 3.42 5.39
C GLN A 83 -6.76 4.34 5.39
N ALA A 84 -7.92 3.91 4.88
CA ALA A 84 -9.08 4.76 4.65
C ALA A 84 -9.58 5.45 5.93
N GLU A 85 -9.71 4.70 7.02
CA GLU A 85 -10.16 5.23 8.31
C GLU A 85 -9.16 6.25 8.87
N ARG A 86 -7.87 5.92 8.86
CA ARG A 86 -6.82 6.83 9.34
C ARG A 86 -6.72 8.09 8.49
N LEU A 87 -6.86 7.97 7.19
CA LEU A 87 -6.82 9.12 6.28
C LEU A 87 -8.03 10.04 6.49
N THR A 88 -9.20 9.46 6.73
CA THR A 88 -10.42 10.20 7.07
C THR A 88 -10.27 10.92 8.42
N ALA A 89 -9.76 10.23 9.43
CA ALA A 89 -9.51 10.78 10.76
C ALA A 89 -8.48 11.93 10.71
N LEU A 90 -7.38 11.76 9.95
CA LEU A 90 -6.38 12.80 9.73
C LEU A 90 -7.01 14.06 9.12
N ARG A 91 -7.77 13.90 8.04
CA ARG A 91 -8.44 15.03 7.37
C ARG A 91 -9.38 15.76 8.32
N GLN A 92 -10.19 15.01 9.07
CA GLN A 92 -11.15 15.57 10.03
C GLN A 92 -10.43 16.31 11.16
N ALA A 93 -9.41 15.71 11.79
CA ALA A 93 -8.66 16.34 12.87
C ALA A 93 -7.91 17.59 12.38
N ALA A 94 -7.28 17.55 11.22
CA ALA A 94 -6.61 18.68 10.63
C ALA A 94 -7.57 19.85 10.31
N SER A 95 -8.83 19.59 10.00
CA SER A 95 -9.83 20.64 9.77
C SER A 95 -10.20 21.43 11.03
N GLN A 96 -9.94 20.88 12.22
CA GLN A 96 -10.32 21.48 13.50
C GLN A 96 -9.21 22.36 14.12
N THR A 97 -8.03 22.44 13.52
CA THR A 97 -6.92 23.22 14.06
C THR A 97 -6.19 24.03 13.00
N GLN A 98 -5.63 25.18 13.38
CA GLN A 98 -4.68 25.96 12.59
C GLN A 98 -3.28 26.00 13.26
N ASP A 99 -3.15 25.35 14.40
CA ASP A 99 -1.88 25.30 15.11
C ASP A 99 -0.88 24.41 14.36
N ARG A 100 0.26 24.98 13.99
CA ARG A 100 1.30 24.30 13.19
C ARG A 100 1.89 23.08 13.88
N VAL A 101 2.02 23.14 15.21
CA VAL A 101 2.58 22.02 15.99
C VAL A 101 1.56 20.89 16.04
N ALA A 102 0.31 21.19 16.32
CA ALA A 102 -0.77 20.21 16.30
C ALA A 102 -0.93 19.55 14.93
N LEU A 103 -0.89 20.31 13.83
CA LEU A 103 -0.92 19.76 12.48
C LEU A 103 0.27 18.84 12.21
N CYS A 104 1.47 19.22 12.66
CA CYS A 104 2.67 18.40 12.53
C CYS A 104 2.54 17.08 13.30
N ASP A 105 1.99 17.10 14.51
CA ASP A 105 1.73 15.90 15.30
C ASP A 105 0.77 14.96 14.60
N LEU A 106 -0.33 15.48 14.04
CA LEU A 106 -1.29 14.68 13.27
C LEU A 106 -0.66 13.99 12.05
N VAL A 107 0.22 14.70 11.32
CA VAL A 107 0.97 14.13 10.19
C VAL A 107 1.89 13.01 10.67
N ILE A 108 2.65 13.25 11.75
CA ILE A 108 3.56 12.23 12.30
C ILE A 108 2.79 11.01 12.77
N ASP A 109 1.71 11.18 13.52
CA ASP A 109 0.88 10.07 14.00
C ASP A 109 0.32 9.23 12.85
N PHE A 110 -0.13 9.89 11.79
CA PHE A 110 -0.59 9.20 10.58
C PHE A 110 0.55 8.39 9.94
N LEU A 111 1.71 9.00 9.70
CA LEU A 111 2.85 8.35 9.05
C LEU A 111 3.40 7.18 9.89
N MET A 112 3.51 7.37 11.21
CA MET A 112 3.98 6.33 12.12
C MET A 112 2.97 5.18 12.21
N GLY A 113 1.68 5.47 12.22
CA GLY A 113 0.63 4.45 12.16
C GLY A 113 0.66 3.64 10.86
N GLN A 114 0.92 4.27 9.71
CA GLN A 114 1.10 3.57 8.43
C GLN A 114 2.35 2.68 8.46
N ALA A 115 3.47 3.21 8.92
CA ALA A 115 4.71 2.44 9.06
C ALA A 115 4.52 1.23 9.97
N GLN A 116 3.89 1.41 11.13
CA GLN A 116 3.61 0.34 12.08
C GLN A 116 2.76 -0.77 11.45
N THR A 117 1.72 -0.43 10.70
CA THR A 117 0.89 -1.41 9.97
C THR A 117 1.74 -2.25 9.01
N VAL A 118 2.57 -1.61 8.18
CA VAL A 118 3.44 -2.29 7.21
C VAL A 118 4.49 -3.19 7.90
N LEU A 119 4.95 -2.79 9.08
CA LEU A 119 6.02 -3.47 9.81
C LEU A 119 5.51 -4.61 10.71
N THR A 120 4.28 -4.50 11.25
CA THR A 120 3.72 -5.47 12.20
C THR A 120 2.75 -6.46 11.58
N GLU A 121 2.07 -6.08 10.50
CA GLU A 121 1.23 -7.02 9.78
C GLU A 121 2.10 -7.99 8.95
N ASN A 122 1.68 -9.25 8.91
CA ASN A 122 2.38 -10.30 8.16
C ASN A 122 2.16 -10.15 6.63
N ILE A 123 2.46 -8.94 6.11
CA ILE A 123 2.38 -8.67 4.68
C ILE A 123 3.61 -9.32 4.00
N PRO A 124 3.41 -10.21 3.02
CA PRO A 124 4.54 -10.82 2.32
C PRO A 124 5.44 -9.77 1.69
N THR A 125 6.75 -9.90 1.85
CA THR A 125 7.73 -8.98 1.25
C THR A 125 7.60 -8.93 -0.28
N SER A 126 7.18 -10.02 -0.91
CA SER A 126 6.88 -10.09 -2.33
C SER A 126 5.81 -9.10 -2.79
N TRP A 127 4.82 -8.79 -1.95
CA TRP A 127 3.79 -7.78 -2.27
C TRP A 127 4.37 -6.37 -2.31
N MET A 128 5.30 -6.07 -1.40
CA MET A 128 6.04 -4.81 -1.45
C MET A 128 6.95 -4.74 -2.70
N HIS A 129 7.61 -5.85 -3.04
CA HIS A 129 8.41 -5.92 -4.27
C HIS A 129 7.54 -5.77 -5.52
N PHE A 130 6.32 -6.34 -5.53
CA PHE A 130 5.35 -6.11 -6.62
C PHE A 130 5.04 -4.62 -6.78
N PHE A 131 4.72 -3.94 -5.69
CA PHE A 131 4.44 -2.49 -5.70
C PHE A 131 5.61 -1.69 -6.30
N LEU A 132 6.84 -1.96 -5.87
CA LEU A 132 8.03 -1.27 -6.39
C LEU A 132 8.31 -1.56 -7.86
N LYS A 133 8.08 -2.82 -8.30
CA LYS A 133 8.24 -3.20 -9.70
C LYS A 133 7.19 -2.56 -10.58
N ALA A 134 5.94 -2.56 -10.18
CA ALA A 134 4.87 -1.87 -10.89
C ALA A 134 5.16 -0.37 -11.04
N GLN A 135 5.72 0.26 -10.00
CA GLN A 135 6.16 1.66 -10.05
C GLN A 135 7.30 1.88 -11.06
N ALA A 136 8.26 0.96 -11.13
CA ALA A 136 9.39 1.07 -12.06
C ALA A 136 8.98 0.81 -13.52
N GLU A 137 8.04 -0.09 -13.74
CA GLU A 137 7.56 -0.49 -15.06
C GLU A 137 6.63 0.53 -15.70
N GLN A 138 5.94 1.37 -14.92
CA GLN A 138 5.00 2.41 -15.37
C GLN A 138 3.97 1.90 -16.39
N GLY A 139 2.80 1.52 -15.93
CA GLY A 139 1.72 0.99 -16.79
C GLY A 139 0.42 0.92 -16.04
N ALA A 140 -0.56 0.18 -16.55
CA ALA A 140 -1.90 0.08 -15.98
C ALA A 140 -1.91 -0.35 -14.50
N ALA A 141 -0.98 -1.23 -14.11
CA ALA A 141 -0.81 -1.66 -12.73
C ALA A 141 -0.34 -0.52 -11.82
N PHE A 142 0.65 0.27 -12.27
CA PHE A 142 1.09 1.47 -11.55
C PHE A 142 0.00 2.52 -11.48
N ASP A 143 -0.69 2.79 -12.59
CA ASP A 143 -1.78 3.77 -12.62
C ASP A 143 -2.91 3.43 -11.65
N CYS A 144 -3.21 2.13 -11.50
CA CYS A 144 -4.18 1.64 -10.53
C CYS A 144 -3.72 1.92 -9.08
N LEU A 145 -2.49 1.52 -8.74
CA LEU A 145 -1.90 1.74 -7.42
C LEU A 145 -1.76 3.24 -7.11
N TYR A 146 -1.33 4.04 -8.08
CA TYR A 146 -1.19 5.49 -7.92
C TYR A 146 -2.51 6.14 -7.55
N ARG A 147 -3.54 5.96 -8.37
CA ARG A 147 -4.86 6.60 -8.18
C ARG A 147 -5.58 6.15 -6.92
N ARG A 148 -5.45 4.87 -6.53
CA ARG A 148 -6.19 4.32 -5.39
C ARG A 148 -5.46 4.45 -4.06
N VAL A 149 -4.13 4.41 -4.07
CA VAL A 149 -3.32 4.33 -2.84
C VAL A 149 -2.48 5.59 -2.63
N ILE A 150 -1.70 5.99 -3.65
CA ILE A 150 -0.70 7.05 -3.49
C ILE A 150 -1.36 8.42 -3.51
N GLU A 151 -2.10 8.73 -4.55
CA GLU A 151 -2.69 10.06 -4.78
C GLU A 151 -3.61 10.51 -3.63
N PRO A 152 -4.52 9.68 -3.06
CA PRO A 152 -5.36 10.11 -1.95
C PRO A 152 -4.58 10.50 -0.70
N SER A 153 -3.53 9.74 -0.37
CA SER A 153 -2.67 10.01 0.78
C SER A 153 -1.81 11.25 0.55
N GLN A 154 -1.22 11.38 -0.63
CA GLN A 154 -0.41 12.53 -1.02
C GLN A 154 -1.24 13.82 -1.01
N SER A 155 -2.46 13.80 -1.54
CA SER A 155 -3.34 14.97 -1.58
C SER A 155 -3.66 15.51 -0.18
N VAL A 156 -3.96 14.63 0.78
CA VAL A 156 -4.22 15.04 2.16
C VAL A 156 -2.95 15.58 2.83
N LEU A 157 -1.83 14.90 2.63
CA LEU A 157 -0.57 15.31 3.26
C LEU A 157 -0.03 16.62 2.68
N THR A 158 -0.11 16.84 1.38
CA THR A 158 0.32 18.13 0.77
C THR A 158 -0.53 19.28 1.27
N GLU A 159 -1.83 19.11 1.43
CA GLU A 159 -2.70 20.14 2.03
C GLU A 159 -2.22 20.51 3.44
N ILE A 160 -2.02 19.51 4.30
CA ILE A 160 -1.66 19.74 5.71
C ILE A 160 -0.22 20.26 5.83
N VAL A 161 0.73 19.68 5.08
CA VAL A 161 2.14 20.13 5.05
C VAL A 161 2.24 21.57 4.56
N GLY A 162 1.48 21.95 3.52
CA GLY A 162 1.43 23.33 3.04
C GLY A 162 1.02 24.31 4.14
N ARG A 163 0.01 23.97 4.96
CA ARG A 163 -0.41 24.77 6.11
C ARG A 163 0.67 24.85 7.20
N ILE A 164 1.42 23.76 7.44
CA ILE A 164 2.50 23.73 8.43
C ILE A 164 3.65 24.66 8.00
N ILE A 165 4.08 24.61 6.75
CA ILE A 165 5.24 25.36 6.26
C ILE A 165 4.89 26.74 5.69
N GLY A 166 3.60 27.10 5.63
CA GLY A 166 3.13 28.40 5.11
C GLY A 166 3.25 28.54 3.59
N ARG A 167 3.11 27.43 2.82
CA ARG A 167 3.19 27.40 1.36
C ARG A 167 1.92 26.81 0.75
N PRO A 168 1.59 27.14 -0.52
CA PRO A 168 0.49 26.48 -1.23
C PRO A 168 0.66 24.97 -1.30
N SER A 169 -0.46 24.22 -1.37
CA SER A 169 -0.45 22.78 -1.50
C SER A 169 0.11 22.30 -2.84
N ASP A 170 0.07 23.12 -3.89
CA ASP A 170 0.60 22.85 -5.21
C ASP A 170 2.08 23.30 -5.39
N ASP A 171 2.70 23.85 -4.33
CA ASP A 171 4.12 24.21 -4.35
C ASP A 171 5.00 22.96 -4.38
N ALA A 172 6.05 22.97 -5.20
CA ALA A 172 6.96 21.84 -5.38
C ALA A 172 7.63 21.38 -4.07
N VAL A 173 7.94 22.33 -3.16
CA VAL A 173 8.54 22.02 -1.86
C VAL A 173 7.52 21.31 -0.96
N THR A 174 6.26 21.74 -0.99
CA THR A 174 5.17 21.09 -0.25
C THR A 174 5.00 19.65 -0.69
N HIS A 175 4.96 19.40 -2.00
CA HIS A 175 4.92 18.06 -2.55
C HIS A 175 6.13 17.22 -2.14
N ALA A 176 7.35 17.79 -2.22
CA ALA A 176 8.57 17.09 -1.87
C ALA A 176 8.58 16.67 -0.39
N LEU A 177 8.18 17.55 0.53
CA LEU A 177 8.16 17.25 1.96
C LEU A 177 7.09 16.21 2.32
N ALA A 178 5.90 16.30 1.73
CA ALA A 178 4.86 15.29 1.91
C ALA A 178 5.31 13.91 1.39
N PHE A 179 5.94 13.88 0.20
CA PHE A 179 6.48 12.67 -0.39
C PHE A 179 7.59 12.05 0.49
N LEU A 180 8.56 12.86 0.92
CA LEU A 180 9.66 12.39 1.78
C LEU A 180 9.15 11.84 3.11
N GLY A 181 8.15 12.46 3.73
CA GLY A 181 7.56 11.98 4.99
C GLY A 181 7.04 10.55 4.88
N ILE A 182 6.27 10.23 3.83
CA ILE A 182 5.77 8.87 3.60
C ILE A 182 6.93 7.89 3.38
N HIS A 183 7.90 8.26 2.53
CA HIS A 183 8.97 7.34 2.15
C HIS A 183 9.94 7.06 3.29
N GLN A 184 10.25 8.05 4.14
CA GLN A 184 11.06 7.83 5.34
C GLN A 184 10.43 6.77 6.26
N ALA A 185 9.10 6.83 6.46
CA ALA A 185 8.40 5.89 7.31
C ALA A 185 8.36 4.46 6.74
N LEU A 186 8.17 4.33 5.41
CA LEU A 186 8.06 3.03 4.75
C LEU A 186 9.41 2.38 4.42
N TYR A 187 10.48 3.18 4.30
CA TYR A 187 11.78 2.68 3.85
C TYR A 187 12.41 1.65 4.80
N ILE A 188 12.09 1.69 6.10
CA ILE A 188 12.58 0.70 7.08
C ILE A 188 12.28 -0.72 6.61
N ARG A 189 11.08 -0.96 6.09
CA ARG A 189 10.65 -2.29 5.62
C ARG A 189 11.44 -2.77 4.39
N LEU A 190 11.88 -1.84 3.55
CA LEU A 190 12.66 -2.14 2.34
C LEU A 190 14.15 -2.30 2.62
N ALA A 191 14.64 -1.64 3.66
CA ALA A 191 16.06 -1.59 4.02
C ALA A 191 16.40 -2.40 5.27
N ASP A 192 15.53 -3.31 5.69
CA ASP A 192 15.67 -4.08 6.92
C ASP A 192 17.03 -4.78 7.03
N SER A 193 17.48 -5.48 5.99
CA SER A 193 18.76 -6.17 5.98
C SER A 193 19.96 -5.23 6.10
N MET A 194 19.93 -4.07 5.46
CA MET A 194 20.98 -3.05 5.57
C MET A 194 21.00 -2.45 6.97
N LEU A 195 19.82 -2.15 7.51
CA LEU A 195 19.67 -1.61 8.86
C LEU A 195 20.16 -2.60 9.92
N LEU A 196 19.74 -3.87 9.84
CA LEU A 196 20.16 -4.94 10.73
C LEU A 196 21.68 -5.09 10.71
N HIS A 197 22.29 -5.15 9.52
CA HIS A 197 23.73 -5.24 9.38
C HIS A 197 24.46 -4.03 10.00
N ARG A 198 23.99 -2.80 9.71
CA ARG A 198 24.61 -1.57 10.24
C ARG A 198 24.52 -1.45 11.76
N MET A 199 23.38 -1.86 12.33
CA MET A 199 23.12 -1.77 13.77
C MET A 199 23.67 -2.96 14.55
N GLY A 200 24.12 -4.01 13.89
CA GLY A 200 24.55 -5.27 14.53
C GLY A 200 23.37 -6.04 15.15
N TRP A 201 22.17 -5.86 14.62
CA TRP A 201 20.97 -6.54 15.11
C TRP A 201 20.71 -7.82 14.34
N ASN A 202 20.24 -8.86 15.05
CA ASN A 202 19.82 -10.10 14.43
C ASN A 202 18.37 -10.01 13.87
N GLN A 203 17.56 -9.15 14.47
CA GLN A 203 16.17 -8.89 14.08
C GLN A 203 15.73 -7.51 14.58
N ILE A 204 14.68 -6.96 13.98
CA ILE A 204 14.03 -5.75 14.48
C ILE A 204 13.03 -6.18 15.58
N THR A 205 13.35 -5.92 16.83
CA THR A 205 12.46 -6.15 17.97
C THR A 205 11.42 -5.03 18.08
N SER A 206 10.36 -5.22 18.87
CA SER A 206 9.37 -4.17 19.12
C SER A 206 10.00 -2.91 19.75
N GLU A 207 11.03 -3.07 20.59
CA GLU A 207 11.77 -1.96 21.19
C GLU A 207 12.55 -1.19 20.14
N ASN A 208 13.34 -1.90 19.30
CA ASN A 208 14.08 -1.30 18.19
C ASN A 208 13.16 -0.58 17.22
N MET A 209 12.01 -1.16 16.93
CA MET A 209 10.99 -0.56 16.07
C MET A 209 10.47 0.75 16.65
N THR A 210 10.12 0.75 17.93
CA THR A 210 9.63 1.94 18.62
C THR A 210 10.68 3.07 18.55
N ALA A 211 11.95 2.74 18.84
CA ALA A 211 13.05 3.72 18.78
C ALA A 211 13.26 4.28 17.36
N LEU A 212 13.19 3.44 16.33
CA LEU A 212 13.29 3.85 14.93
C LEU A 212 12.14 4.79 14.52
N LEU A 213 10.90 4.41 14.83
CA LEU A 213 9.73 5.23 14.51
C LEU A 213 9.77 6.59 15.25
N GLN A 214 10.17 6.61 16.51
CA GLN A 214 10.37 7.85 17.27
C GLN A 214 11.44 8.74 16.62
N THR A 215 12.57 8.17 16.20
CA THR A 215 13.65 8.91 15.54
C THR A 215 13.17 9.51 14.21
N ILE A 216 12.44 8.75 13.40
CA ILE A 216 11.88 9.25 12.15
C ILE A 216 10.84 10.34 12.41
N GLY A 217 9.95 10.16 13.38
CA GLY A 217 8.97 11.17 13.76
C GLY A 217 9.64 12.50 14.19
N GLN A 218 10.73 12.43 14.96
CA GLN A 218 11.51 13.61 15.33
C GLN A 218 12.18 14.28 14.13
N ALA A 219 12.71 13.50 13.17
CA ALA A 219 13.29 14.04 11.95
C ALA A 219 12.24 14.74 11.07
N ILE A 220 11.07 14.13 10.89
CA ILE A 220 9.94 14.74 10.16
C ILE A 220 9.48 16.02 10.85
N ARG A 221 9.35 16.01 12.18
CA ARG A 221 9.02 17.20 12.97
C ARG A 221 10.00 18.34 12.72
N ALA A 222 11.30 18.05 12.80
CA ALA A 222 12.34 19.05 12.56
C ALA A 222 12.28 19.60 11.13
N GLN A 223 12.08 18.74 10.13
CA GLN A 223 11.92 19.14 8.73
C GLN A 223 10.72 20.09 8.52
N LEU A 224 9.56 19.78 9.11
CA LEU A 224 8.34 20.54 8.89
C LEU A 224 8.29 21.85 9.70
N LEU A 225 8.65 21.81 10.99
CA LEU A 225 8.51 22.98 11.86
C LEU A 225 9.63 24.01 11.68
N HIS A 226 10.84 23.59 11.28
CA HIS A 226 11.98 24.47 11.03
C HIS A 226 12.21 24.78 9.56
N TYR A 227 11.29 24.36 8.68
CA TYR A 227 11.39 24.72 7.27
C TYR A 227 11.31 26.26 7.13
N PRO A 228 12.24 26.91 6.40
CA PRO A 228 12.23 28.36 6.24
C PRO A 228 10.91 28.83 5.61
N ALA A 229 10.32 29.85 6.21
CA ALA A 229 9.18 30.53 5.57
C ALA A 229 9.62 31.12 4.22
N PRO A 230 8.71 31.22 3.25
CA PRO A 230 9.01 31.80 1.93
C PRO A 230 9.43 33.26 2.02
#